data_35e7c7749ebfb1c3bd12ce82b52d7e44
#
_entry.id   35e7c7749ebfb1c3bd12ce82b52d7e44
#
_cell.length_a   1.000
_cell.length_b   1.000
_cell.length_c   1.000
_cell.angle_alpha   90.00
_cell.angle_beta   90.00
_cell.angle_gamma   90.00
#
_symmetry.space_group_name_H-M   'P 1'
#
loop_
_entity.id
_entity.type
_entity.pdbx_description
1 polymer ?
#
loop_
_entity_poly.entity_id
_entity_poly.type
_entity_poly.pdbx_seq_one_letter_code
_entity_poly.pdbx_strand_id
1 'polypeptide(L)'
;PGRYRVAARIWDTEFEKPIAESDQGVNRQFYIATPDDLVAAQEQLVVMESSGKAPRPSPLQFDPPDLRWESVSVLPEHLLRGETLRMRLNLLNVGGDVVQDVLCKVEYYNERQPRRRTTIANPIADVIAPGETVTFDLEYIPPTDQLLGEYKIAVTVDPDDQLKELKEDNNAMESGTIRLSDIRLLLPSDSFVFDENGLFLFQWDSLVFAEFKIQVGVDDKFEDPRLYFDLPQGDRWIADKELVPLTGELPGMAMGLMQTSQKNKLFWRVIGRNISGQQAISDVQSFTIKPTSDAS
;
A
#
# COMPACT_ATOMS: atom_id res chain seq x y z
N PRO A 1 -26.16 -7.11 21.44
CA PRO A 1 -25.41 -5.97 21.94
C PRO A 1 -25.92 -5.67 23.34
N GLY A 2 -25.12 -6.06 24.36
CA GLY A 2 -25.46 -5.85 25.77
C GLY A 2 -24.94 -4.48 26.21
N ARG A 3 -25.81 -3.70 26.82
CA ARG A 3 -25.38 -2.49 27.54
C ARG A 3 -24.65 -2.95 28.79
N TYR A 4 -23.35 -2.71 28.87
CA TYR A 4 -22.57 -2.95 30.08
C TYR A 4 -22.67 -1.71 30.97
N ARG A 5 -23.05 -1.90 32.26
CA ARG A 5 -22.89 -0.88 33.27
C ARG A 5 -21.51 -1.05 33.89
N VAL A 6 -20.66 -0.08 33.72
CA VAL A 6 -19.39 0.00 34.45
C VAL A 6 -19.64 0.86 35.68
N ALA A 7 -19.62 0.25 36.83
CA ALA A 7 -19.58 0.97 38.11
C ALA A 7 -18.09 1.12 38.48
N ALA A 8 -17.55 2.32 38.44
CA ALA A 8 -16.23 2.58 38.96
C ALA A 8 -16.36 2.99 40.44
N ARG A 9 -15.64 2.31 41.31
CA ARG A 9 -15.46 2.70 42.70
C ARG A 9 -14.03 3.07 42.91
N ILE A 10 -13.78 4.28 43.34
CA ILE A 10 -12.47 4.72 43.78
C ILE A 10 -12.37 4.43 45.30
N TRP A 11 -11.44 3.61 45.68
CA TRP A 11 -11.21 3.23 47.06
C TRP A 11 -10.00 3.98 47.61
N ASP A 12 -10.16 4.46 48.82
CA ASP A 12 -9.02 4.86 49.65
C ASP A 12 -8.35 3.60 50.20
N THR A 13 -7.11 3.37 49.81
CA THR A 13 -6.34 2.18 50.16
C THR A 13 -5.99 2.13 51.67
N GLU A 14 -6.07 3.27 52.37
CA GLU A 14 -5.79 3.31 53.81
C GLU A 14 -7.02 3.09 54.67
N PHE A 15 -8.23 3.35 54.16
CA PHE A 15 -9.47 3.35 54.98
C PHE A 15 -10.53 2.36 54.51
N GLU A 16 -10.33 1.56 53.49
CA GLU A 16 -11.28 0.62 52.91
C GLU A 16 -12.68 1.21 52.62
N LYS A 17 -12.79 2.50 52.39
CA LYS A 17 -14.06 3.19 52.11
C LYS A 17 -14.06 3.75 50.68
N PRO A 18 -15.20 3.66 49.97
CA PRO A 18 -15.31 4.29 48.64
C PRO A 18 -15.26 5.83 48.78
N ILE A 19 -14.40 6.48 48.04
CA ILE A 19 -14.27 7.94 47.97
C ILE A 19 -15.39 8.52 47.11
N ALA A 20 -15.83 7.82 46.09
CA ALA A 20 -16.97 8.21 45.27
C ALA A 20 -17.67 6.99 44.66
N GLU A 21 -18.98 7.08 44.55
CA GLU A 21 -19.84 6.09 43.90
C GLU A 21 -20.72 6.80 42.87
N SER A 22 -20.67 6.37 41.61
CA SER A 22 -21.51 6.90 40.53
C SER A 22 -22.62 5.90 40.21
N ASP A 23 -23.87 6.27 40.48
CA ASP A 23 -25.08 5.42 40.28
C ASP A 23 -25.87 5.79 39.00
N GLN A 24 -25.36 6.60 38.15
CA GLN A 24 -26.07 7.02 36.94
C GLN A 24 -25.35 6.55 35.68
N GLY A 25 -26.05 5.66 34.96
CA GLY A 25 -25.60 5.00 33.73
C GLY A 25 -25.27 5.95 32.57
N VAL A 26 -24.17 6.59 32.69
CA VAL A 26 -23.50 7.29 31.59
C VAL A 26 -22.16 6.58 31.39
N ASN A 27 -21.88 6.11 30.18
CA ASN A 27 -20.57 5.59 29.78
C ASN A 27 -19.52 6.68 30.09
N ARG A 28 -18.80 6.54 31.17
CA ARG A 28 -17.64 7.36 31.49
C ARG A 28 -16.45 6.44 31.58
N GLN A 29 -15.50 6.61 30.70
CA GLN A 29 -14.19 6.03 30.85
C GLN A 29 -13.43 6.87 31.87
N PHE A 30 -12.83 6.19 32.86
CA PHE A 30 -11.92 6.81 33.78
C PHE A 30 -10.50 6.54 33.30
N TYR A 31 -9.80 7.57 32.92
CA TYR A 31 -8.35 7.50 32.87
C TYR A 31 -7.84 7.32 34.29
N ILE A 32 -6.98 6.35 34.51
CA ILE A 32 -6.13 6.34 35.71
C ILE A 32 -5.09 7.40 35.45
N ALA A 33 -5.41 8.61 35.90
CA ALA A 33 -4.55 9.75 35.84
C ALA A 33 -3.24 9.50 36.62
N THR A 34 -2.22 10.21 36.25
CA THR A 34 -0.94 10.19 36.98
C THR A 34 -1.14 10.61 38.44
N PRO A 35 -0.20 10.29 39.36
CA PRO A 35 -0.29 10.75 40.74
C PRO A 35 -0.53 12.26 40.90
N ASP A 36 -0.04 13.07 39.95
CA ASP A 36 -0.21 14.52 39.92
C ASP A 36 -1.67 14.95 39.64
N ASP A 37 -2.39 14.17 38.82
CA ASP A 37 -3.81 14.41 38.52
C ASP A 37 -4.71 14.05 39.69
N LEU A 38 -4.31 13.07 40.53
CA LEU A 38 -4.98 12.74 41.79
C LEU A 38 -4.83 13.86 42.83
N VAL A 39 -3.66 14.50 42.91
CA VAL A 39 -3.42 15.63 43.78
C VAL A 39 -4.27 16.82 43.34
N ALA A 40 -4.34 17.12 42.05
CA ALA A 40 -5.18 18.20 41.54
C ALA A 40 -6.68 17.96 41.78
N ALA A 41 -7.13 16.72 41.67
CA ALA A 41 -8.52 16.33 41.98
C ALA A 41 -8.84 16.45 43.46
N GLN A 42 -7.89 16.10 44.35
CA GLN A 42 -8.02 16.30 45.80
C GLN A 42 -8.08 17.76 46.20
N GLU A 43 -7.25 18.61 45.62
CA GLU A 43 -7.28 20.07 45.85
C GLU A 43 -8.61 20.68 45.42
N GLN A 44 -9.20 20.23 44.30
CA GLN A 44 -10.54 20.65 43.88
C GLN A 44 -11.64 20.19 44.85
N LEU A 45 -11.56 18.99 45.41
CA LEU A 45 -12.52 18.48 46.39
C LEU A 45 -12.48 19.34 47.71
N VAL A 46 -11.30 19.68 48.18
CA VAL A 46 -11.14 20.49 49.39
C VAL A 46 -11.71 21.91 49.19
N VAL A 47 -11.57 22.50 48.00
CA VAL A 47 -12.18 23.79 47.67
C VAL A 47 -13.70 23.70 47.58
N MET A 48 -14.26 22.56 47.15
CA MET A 48 -15.69 22.32 47.10
C MET A 48 -16.35 22.24 48.50
N GLU A 49 -15.70 21.58 49.45
CA GLU A 49 -16.21 21.43 50.81
C GLU A 49 -16.18 22.80 51.58
N SER A 50 -15.24 23.65 51.28
CA SER A 50 -15.08 24.94 51.95
C SER A 50 -16.04 26.04 51.48
N SER A 51 -16.62 25.94 50.28
CA SER A 51 -17.41 26.99 49.65
C SER A 51 -18.92 26.88 49.84
N GLY A 52 -19.43 25.80 50.38
CA GLY A 52 -20.88 25.59 50.64
C GLY A 52 -21.80 25.66 49.41
N LYS A 53 -21.25 25.85 48.25
CA LYS A 53 -21.88 25.79 46.92
C LYS A 53 -21.14 24.73 46.11
N ALA A 54 -21.70 23.54 46.00
CA ALA A 54 -21.20 22.58 45.03
C ALA A 54 -21.22 23.26 43.66
N PRO A 55 -20.06 23.55 43.03
CA PRO A 55 -20.05 23.92 41.63
C PRO A 55 -20.65 22.72 40.89
N ARG A 56 -21.60 22.98 40.02
CA ARG A 56 -22.00 21.93 39.07
C ARG A 56 -20.70 21.53 38.34
N PRO A 57 -20.26 20.28 38.40
CA PRO A 57 -19.13 19.89 37.62
C PRO A 57 -19.43 20.27 36.18
N SER A 58 -18.61 21.10 35.57
CA SER A 58 -18.65 21.24 34.11
C SER A 58 -18.56 19.85 33.55
N PRO A 59 -19.46 19.43 32.65
CA PRO A 59 -19.30 18.16 32.01
C PRO A 59 -17.89 18.13 31.47
N LEU A 60 -17.11 17.10 31.86
CA LEU A 60 -15.82 16.86 31.24
C LEU A 60 -16.11 16.73 29.75
N GLN A 61 -15.75 17.78 29.03
CA GLN A 61 -15.93 17.83 27.58
C GLN A 61 -14.77 17.05 27.02
N PHE A 62 -14.99 15.76 26.80
CA PHE A 62 -14.05 14.97 26.04
C PHE A 62 -14.08 15.47 24.60
N ASP A 63 -12.91 15.67 24.01
CA ASP A 63 -12.84 15.94 22.59
C ASP A 63 -13.45 14.75 21.86
N PRO A 64 -14.26 14.95 20.81
CA PRO A 64 -14.80 13.87 20.02
C PRO A 64 -13.69 12.95 19.49
N PRO A 65 -14.00 11.74 19.04
CA PRO A 65 -13.05 10.92 18.31
C PRO A 65 -12.61 11.66 17.04
N ASP A 66 -11.47 11.29 16.51
CA ASP A 66 -10.91 11.81 15.25
C ASP A 66 -10.12 10.69 14.61
N LEU A 67 -10.73 10.01 13.66
CA LEU A 67 -10.16 8.85 12.99
C LEU A 67 -9.43 9.27 11.73
N ARG A 68 -8.21 8.77 11.57
CA ARG A 68 -7.47 9.00 10.34
C ARG A 68 -6.62 7.80 9.97
N TRP A 69 -6.42 7.61 8.70
CA TRP A 69 -5.44 6.66 8.21
C TRP A 69 -4.02 7.21 8.40
N GLU A 70 -3.15 6.43 9.04
CA GLU A 70 -1.73 6.77 9.15
C GLU A 70 -0.97 6.31 7.90
N SER A 71 -1.34 5.14 7.38
CA SER A 71 -0.69 4.58 6.19
C SER A 71 -1.57 3.57 5.47
N VAL A 72 -1.39 3.52 4.15
CA VAL A 72 -1.94 2.51 3.24
C VAL A 72 -0.77 1.94 2.44
N SER A 73 -0.25 0.78 2.87
CA SER A 73 0.85 0.09 2.22
C SER A 73 0.32 -1.05 1.37
N VAL A 74 0.83 -1.18 0.15
CA VAL A 74 0.43 -2.22 -0.80
C VAL A 74 1.66 -2.89 -1.39
N LEU A 75 1.62 -4.21 -1.54
CA LEU A 75 2.71 -5.01 -2.11
C LEU A 75 2.14 -6.19 -2.92
N PRO A 76 2.74 -6.51 -4.07
CA PRO A 76 3.78 -5.75 -4.76
C PRO A 76 3.25 -4.48 -5.44
N GLU A 77 4.08 -3.46 -5.64
CA GLU A 77 3.72 -2.27 -6.43
C GLU A 77 3.55 -2.60 -7.91
N HIS A 78 4.29 -3.59 -8.41
CA HIS A 78 4.10 -4.15 -9.74
C HIS A 78 3.48 -5.54 -9.62
N LEU A 79 2.17 -5.60 -9.74
CA LEU A 79 1.35 -6.79 -9.59
C LEU A 79 1.21 -7.53 -10.93
N LEU A 80 1.42 -8.83 -10.91
CA LEU A 80 1.10 -9.69 -12.05
C LEU A 80 -0.38 -10.12 -12.02
N ARG A 81 -0.97 -10.32 -13.18
CA ARG A 81 -2.29 -10.93 -13.28
C ARG A 81 -2.30 -12.31 -12.60
N GLY A 82 -3.20 -12.50 -11.65
CA GLY A 82 -3.29 -13.70 -10.82
C GLY A 82 -2.42 -13.70 -9.56
N GLU A 83 -1.59 -12.69 -9.36
CA GLU A 83 -0.82 -12.50 -8.13
C GLU A 83 -1.68 -11.87 -7.03
N THR A 84 -1.36 -12.19 -5.79
CA THR A 84 -2.05 -11.65 -4.62
C THR A 84 -1.48 -10.28 -4.25
N LEU A 85 -2.34 -9.28 -4.24
CA LEU A 85 -2.04 -7.97 -3.64
C LEU A 85 -2.23 -8.06 -2.13
N ARG A 86 -1.19 -7.71 -1.37
CA ARG A 86 -1.23 -7.61 0.09
C ARG A 86 -1.29 -6.15 0.50
N MET A 87 -2.16 -5.87 1.45
CA MET A 87 -2.38 -4.53 1.95
C MET A 87 -2.23 -4.50 3.45
N ARG A 88 -1.50 -3.51 3.96
CA ARG A 88 -1.46 -3.17 5.39
C ARG A 88 -1.95 -1.75 5.57
N LEU A 89 -3.03 -1.63 6.34
CA LEU A 89 -3.75 -0.39 6.55
C LEU A 89 -3.70 -0.06 8.05
N ASN A 90 -3.21 1.11 8.40
CA ASN A 90 -3.12 1.55 9.79
C ASN A 90 -4.08 2.71 10.02
N LEU A 91 -5.06 2.50 10.91
CA LEU A 91 -6.08 3.46 11.32
C LEU A 91 -5.81 3.91 12.75
N LEU A 92 -5.68 5.21 12.96
CA LEU A 92 -5.38 5.83 14.25
C LEU A 92 -6.57 6.68 14.72
N ASN A 93 -6.90 6.60 15.98
CA ASN A 93 -7.78 7.55 16.66
C ASN A 93 -6.93 8.65 17.32
N VAL A 94 -6.91 9.86 16.75
CA VAL A 94 -6.20 11.02 17.31
C VAL A 94 -7.10 11.90 18.19
N GLY A 95 -8.38 11.54 18.30
CA GLY A 95 -9.35 12.22 19.14
C GLY A 95 -9.28 11.81 20.60
N GLY A 96 -10.19 12.35 21.40
CA GLY A 96 -10.23 12.16 22.86
C GLY A 96 -11.22 11.09 23.32
N ASP A 97 -12.04 10.53 22.46
CA ASP A 97 -13.06 9.55 22.83
C ASP A 97 -12.83 8.20 22.14
N VAL A 98 -13.30 7.13 22.75
CA VAL A 98 -13.24 5.75 22.23
C VAL A 98 -14.32 5.55 21.19
N VAL A 99 -13.98 4.87 20.12
CA VAL A 99 -14.94 4.40 19.12
C VAL A 99 -15.06 2.88 19.11
N GLN A 100 -16.21 2.39 18.70
CA GLN A 100 -16.51 0.95 18.63
C GLN A 100 -17.24 0.65 17.33
N ASP A 101 -17.02 -0.59 16.82
CA ASP A 101 -17.70 -1.13 15.63
C ASP A 101 -17.59 -0.23 14.40
N VAL A 102 -16.38 0.37 14.20
CA VAL A 102 -16.15 1.31 13.12
C VAL A 102 -16.01 0.60 11.79
N LEU A 103 -16.93 0.89 10.88
CA LEU A 103 -16.87 0.38 9.52
C LEU A 103 -15.80 1.11 8.72
N CYS A 104 -14.99 0.33 8.00
CA CYS A 104 -14.06 0.84 7.00
C CYS A 104 -14.45 0.29 5.63
N LYS A 105 -14.15 1.04 4.59
CA LYS A 105 -14.36 0.66 3.21
C LYS A 105 -13.04 0.67 2.47
N VAL A 106 -12.74 -0.41 1.75
CA VAL A 106 -11.54 -0.55 0.93
C VAL A 106 -11.95 -0.75 -0.52
N GLU A 107 -11.51 0.14 -1.38
CA GLU A 107 -11.86 0.16 -2.79
C GLU A 107 -10.61 0.05 -3.66
N TYR A 108 -10.73 -0.68 -4.78
CA TYR A 108 -9.74 -0.82 -5.83
C TYR A 108 -10.26 -0.16 -7.10
N TYR A 109 -9.45 0.67 -7.76
CA TYR A 109 -9.88 1.38 -8.96
C TYR A 109 -8.71 1.66 -9.92
N ASN A 110 -9.04 1.76 -11.22
CA ASN A 110 -8.10 2.15 -12.25
C ASN A 110 -7.93 3.68 -12.28
N GLU A 111 -6.69 4.18 -12.30
CA GLU A 111 -6.41 5.62 -12.28
C GLU A 111 -6.98 6.37 -13.48
N ARG A 112 -7.14 5.71 -14.63
CA ARG A 112 -7.80 6.31 -15.81
C ARG A 112 -9.31 6.37 -15.69
N GLN A 113 -9.90 5.63 -14.72
CA GLN A 113 -11.34 5.56 -14.48
C GLN A 113 -11.67 5.72 -12.99
N PRO A 114 -11.27 6.82 -12.31
CA PRO A 114 -11.33 6.96 -10.86
C PRO A 114 -12.74 6.91 -10.28
N ARG A 115 -13.75 7.09 -11.13
CA ARG A 115 -15.17 6.97 -10.72
C ARG A 115 -15.68 5.53 -10.67
N ARG A 116 -14.96 4.58 -11.29
CA ARG A 116 -15.29 3.16 -11.27
C ARG A 116 -14.49 2.48 -10.18
N ARG A 117 -15.01 2.52 -8.98
CA ARG A 117 -14.41 1.90 -7.81
C ARG A 117 -15.10 0.58 -7.51
N THR A 118 -14.32 -0.43 -7.16
CA THR A 118 -14.81 -1.74 -6.74
C THR A 118 -14.48 -1.90 -5.27
N THR A 119 -15.48 -2.07 -4.43
CA THR A 119 -15.27 -2.41 -3.02
C THR A 119 -14.72 -3.82 -2.94
N ILE A 120 -13.57 -3.98 -2.32
CA ILE A 120 -12.85 -5.27 -2.19
C ILE A 120 -12.88 -5.81 -0.76
N ALA A 121 -13.06 -4.94 0.24
CA ALA A 121 -13.22 -5.31 1.63
C ALA A 121 -13.98 -4.23 2.41
N ASN A 122 -14.61 -4.66 3.51
CA ASN A 122 -15.25 -3.78 4.49
C ASN A 122 -14.82 -4.23 5.91
N PRO A 123 -13.57 -3.98 6.32
CA PRO A 123 -13.13 -4.34 7.65
C PRO A 123 -13.82 -3.49 8.71
N ILE A 124 -14.01 -4.06 9.90
CA ILE A 124 -14.57 -3.39 11.06
C ILE A 124 -13.51 -3.34 12.15
N ALA A 125 -13.29 -2.16 12.72
CA ALA A 125 -12.50 -2.01 13.93
C ALA A 125 -13.41 -2.14 15.16
N ASP A 126 -13.18 -3.16 15.98
CA ASP A 126 -14.04 -3.44 17.13
C ASP A 126 -13.98 -2.31 18.16
N VAL A 127 -12.79 -1.89 18.54
CA VAL A 127 -12.55 -0.79 19.51
C VAL A 127 -11.28 -0.06 19.13
N ILE A 128 -11.31 1.28 19.15
CA ILE A 128 -10.12 2.11 18.99
C ILE A 128 -10.11 3.17 20.09
N ALA A 129 -9.22 3.02 21.05
CA ALA A 129 -9.02 4.01 22.12
C ALA A 129 -8.27 5.25 21.60
N PRO A 130 -8.37 6.39 22.32
CA PRO A 130 -7.56 7.56 22.03
C PRO A 130 -6.06 7.24 21.94
N GLY A 131 -5.42 7.64 20.84
CA GLY A 131 -4.02 7.38 20.55
C GLY A 131 -3.70 5.94 20.12
N GLU A 132 -4.70 5.08 19.97
CA GLU A 132 -4.52 3.70 19.51
C GLU A 132 -4.56 3.61 17.99
N THR A 133 -3.70 2.73 17.44
CA THR A 133 -3.68 2.37 16.02
C THR A 133 -4.16 0.94 15.85
N VAL A 134 -5.15 0.74 14.98
CA VAL A 134 -5.61 -0.58 14.54
C VAL A 134 -5.02 -0.86 13.16
N THR A 135 -4.49 -2.07 12.99
CA THR A 135 -3.90 -2.54 11.73
C THR A 135 -4.79 -3.58 11.08
N PHE A 136 -5.08 -3.41 9.80
CA PHE A 136 -5.74 -4.40 8.95
C PHE A 136 -4.73 -4.96 7.95
N ASP A 137 -4.51 -6.27 7.98
CA ASP A 137 -3.77 -7.00 6.96
C ASP A 137 -4.78 -7.70 6.05
N LEU A 138 -4.82 -7.30 4.77
CA LEU A 138 -5.79 -7.77 3.79
C LEU A 138 -5.09 -8.33 2.56
N GLU A 139 -5.75 -9.28 1.90
CA GLU A 139 -5.30 -9.85 0.63
C GLU A 139 -6.40 -9.70 -0.42
N TYR A 140 -6.00 -9.42 -1.66
CA TYR A 140 -6.90 -9.31 -2.79
C TYR A 140 -6.25 -9.85 -4.05
N ILE A 141 -6.99 -10.62 -4.84
CA ILE A 141 -6.58 -11.08 -6.16
C ILE A 141 -7.50 -10.43 -7.19
N PRO A 142 -6.99 -9.51 -8.03
CA PRO A 142 -7.79 -8.91 -9.08
C PRO A 142 -8.35 -9.99 -10.03
N PRO A 143 -9.57 -9.81 -10.54
CA PRO A 143 -10.16 -10.71 -11.54
C PRO A 143 -9.25 -10.90 -12.76
N THR A 144 -9.28 -12.07 -13.35
CA THR A 144 -8.42 -12.41 -14.51
C THR A 144 -8.76 -11.62 -15.77
N ASP A 145 -9.96 -11.06 -15.86
CA ASP A 145 -10.43 -10.18 -16.93
C ASP A 145 -10.20 -8.69 -16.63
N GLN A 146 -9.56 -8.39 -15.50
CA GLN A 146 -9.22 -7.02 -15.13
C GLN A 146 -8.33 -6.38 -16.20
N LEU A 147 -8.65 -5.15 -16.61
CA LEU A 147 -7.83 -4.40 -17.55
C LEU A 147 -6.43 -4.15 -16.99
N LEU A 148 -5.41 -4.28 -17.83
CA LEU A 148 -4.06 -3.93 -17.46
C LEU A 148 -3.91 -2.42 -17.28
N GLY A 149 -2.99 -1.99 -16.43
CA GLY A 149 -2.72 -0.57 -16.21
C GLY A 149 -2.43 -0.22 -14.75
N GLU A 150 -2.61 1.05 -14.45
CA GLU A 150 -2.31 1.65 -13.15
C GLU A 150 -3.56 1.70 -12.28
N TYR A 151 -3.40 1.27 -11.04
CA TYR A 151 -4.46 1.13 -10.06
C TYR A 151 -4.05 1.74 -8.72
N LYS A 152 -5.04 2.03 -7.89
CA LYS A 152 -4.88 2.45 -6.50
C LYS A 152 -5.87 1.74 -5.59
N ILE A 153 -5.50 1.68 -4.32
CA ILE A 153 -6.40 1.37 -3.22
C ILE A 153 -6.83 2.70 -2.60
N ALA A 154 -8.12 2.88 -2.43
CA ALA A 154 -8.71 3.95 -1.63
C ALA A 154 -9.33 3.34 -0.37
N VAL A 155 -9.05 3.94 0.76
CA VAL A 155 -9.63 3.54 2.04
C VAL A 155 -10.42 4.69 2.63
N THR A 156 -11.58 4.38 3.21
CA THR A 156 -12.43 5.35 3.91
C THR A 156 -12.87 4.73 5.22
N VAL A 157 -12.67 5.43 6.32
CA VAL A 157 -13.26 5.09 7.61
C VAL A 157 -14.57 5.84 7.75
N ASP A 158 -15.54 5.23 8.43
CA ASP A 158 -16.91 5.74 8.59
C ASP A 158 -17.54 6.28 7.28
N PRO A 159 -17.65 5.45 6.22
CA PRO A 159 -18.07 5.90 4.89
C PRO A 159 -19.51 6.44 4.86
N ASP A 160 -20.30 6.17 5.89
CA ASP A 160 -21.71 6.57 6.01
C ASP A 160 -21.90 7.77 6.96
N ASP A 161 -20.81 8.38 7.47
CA ASP A 161 -20.80 9.56 8.34
C ASP A 161 -21.71 9.39 9.57
N GLN A 162 -21.58 8.22 10.24
CA GLN A 162 -22.38 7.86 11.42
C GLN A 162 -21.73 8.30 12.72
N LEU A 163 -20.41 8.48 12.73
CA LEU A 163 -19.66 8.98 13.87
C LEU A 163 -19.51 10.48 13.74
N LYS A 164 -19.73 11.17 14.85
CA LYS A 164 -19.42 12.60 14.89
C LYS A 164 -17.97 12.76 15.34
N GLU A 165 -17.13 13.17 14.44
CA GLU A 165 -15.70 13.32 14.65
C GLU A 165 -15.28 14.79 14.87
N LEU A 166 -14.05 14.98 15.35
CA LEU A 166 -13.47 16.30 15.45
C LEU A 166 -13.17 16.88 14.07
N LYS A 167 -12.78 16.01 13.13
CA LYS A 167 -12.55 16.31 11.72
C LYS A 167 -13.16 15.22 10.86
N GLU A 168 -13.93 15.63 9.87
CA GLU A 168 -14.60 14.74 8.90
C GLU A 168 -13.86 14.67 7.55
N ASP A 169 -12.82 15.49 7.36
CA ASP A 169 -12.12 15.61 6.08
C ASP A 169 -10.84 14.77 5.99
N ASN A 170 -10.49 14.01 7.04
CA ASN A 170 -9.29 13.17 7.12
C ASN A 170 -9.59 11.66 7.10
N ASN A 171 -10.83 11.27 6.84
CA ASN A 171 -11.34 9.89 6.89
C ASN A 171 -10.94 9.05 5.67
N ALA A 172 -10.31 9.63 4.66
CA ALA A 172 -9.93 8.94 3.44
C ALA A 172 -8.44 9.05 3.14
N MET A 173 -7.87 7.97 2.58
CA MET A 173 -6.49 7.93 2.09
C MET A 173 -6.40 7.04 0.85
N GLU A 174 -5.39 7.26 0.03
CA GLU A 174 -5.09 6.44 -1.13
C GLU A 174 -3.67 5.87 -1.05
N SER A 175 -3.48 4.68 -1.62
CA SER A 175 -2.16 4.06 -1.76
C SER A 175 -1.31 4.76 -2.82
N GLY A 176 -0.03 4.37 -2.91
CA GLY A 176 0.77 4.54 -4.12
C GLY A 176 0.16 3.79 -5.32
N THR A 177 0.68 4.06 -6.50
CA THR A 177 0.25 3.41 -7.74
C THR A 177 0.66 1.94 -7.75
N ILE A 178 -0.28 1.07 -8.13
CA ILE A 178 -0.10 -0.35 -8.34
C ILE A 178 -0.16 -0.59 -9.84
N ARG A 179 0.89 -1.14 -10.43
CA ARG A 179 0.89 -1.47 -11.85
C ARG A 179 0.48 -2.92 -12.06
N LEU A 180 -0.65 -3.15 -12.70
CA LEU A 180 -1.12 -4.48 -13.09
C LEU A 180 -0.66 -4.81 -14.51
N SER A 181 0.08 -5.91 -14.68
CA SER A 181 0.59 -6.38 -15.96
C SER A 181 0.54 -7.89 -16.10
N ASP A 182 0.77 -8.38 -17.31
CA ASP A 182 0.89 -9.82 -17.61
C ASP A 182 2.34 -10.32 -17.50
N ILE A 183 3.30 -9.42 -17.69
CA ILE A 183 4.75 -9.69 -17.67
C ILE A 183 5.44 -8.56 -16.92
N ARG A 184 6.25 -8.90 -15.93
CA ARG A 184 7.07 -7.98 -15.14
C ARG A 184 8.54 -8.18 -15.49
N LEU A 185 9.19 -7.11 -15.95
CA LEU A 185 10.62 -7.10 -16.21
C LEU A 185 11.39 -6.95 -14.89
N LEU A 186 12.42 -7.75 -14.68
CA LEU A 186 13.23 -7.76 -13.48
C LEU A 186 14.66 -7.27 -13.74
N LEU A 187 15.36 -7.87 -14.70
CA LEU A 187 16.73 -7.51 -15.06
C LEU A 187 16.90 -7.47 -16.58
N PRO A 188 17.69 -6.53 -17.10
CA PRO A 188 18.27 -5.39 -16.39
C PRO A 188 17.19 -4.39 -15.96
N SER A 189 17.38 -3.74 -14.81
CA SER A 189 16.50 -2.65 -14.38
C SER A 189 16.60 -1.47 -15.36
N ASP A 190 15.58 -0.62 -15.35
CA ASP A 190 15.59 0.54 -16.26
C ASP A 190 16.84 1.40 -16.08
N SER A 191 17.40 1.84 -17.21
CA SER A 191 18.63 2.64 -17.29
C SER A 191 19.90 1.97 -16.76
N PHE A 192 19.92 0.62 -16.69
CA PHE A 192 21.09 -0.14 -16.29
C PHE A 192 22.26 0.05 -17.29
N VAL A 193 23.50 -0.01 -16.80
CA VAL A 193 24.71 0.10 -17.62
C VAL A 193 25.46 -1.22 -17.58
N PHE A 194 25.54 -1.90 -18.73
CA PHE A 194 26.38 -3.09 -18.89
C PHE A 194 27.80 -2.71 -19.29
N ASP A 195 28.77 -3.45 -18.81
CA ASP A 195 30.10 -3.49 -19.41
C ASP A 195 30.07 -4.39 -20.65
N GLU A 196 30.76 -3.98 -21.73
CA GLU A 196 30.77 -4.70 -23.02
C GLU A 196 31.18 -6.18 -22.89
N ASN A 197 32.11 -6.50 -21.97
CA ASN A 197 32.55 -7.86 -21.69
C ASN A 197 31.85 -8.48 -20.47
N GLY A 198 30.82 -7.81 -19.94
CA GLY A 198 30.07 -8.29 -18.77
C GLY A 198 29.09 -9.39 -19.12
N LEU A 199 28.52 -9.98 -18.08
CA LEU A 199 27.42 -10.91 -18.22
C LEU A 199 26.12 -10.14 -18.47
N PHE A 200 25.48 -10.42 -19.61
CA PHE A 200 24.15 -9.91 -19.93
C PHE A 200 23.12 -10.89 -19.42
N LEU A 201 22.33 -10.48 -18.43
CA LEU A 201 21.23 -11.27 -17.90
C LEU A 201 19.92 -10.51 -18.11
N PHE A 202 19.00 -11.14 -18.84
CA PHE A 202 17.60 -10.72 -18.91
C PHE A 202 16.77 -11.62 -18.03
N GLN A 203 15.96 -11.04 -17.20
CA GLN A 203 15.09 -11.77 -16.29
C GLN A 203 13.72 -11.09 -16.20
N TRP A 204 12.67 -11.89 -16.20
CA TRP A 204 11.28 -11.42 -16.11
C TRP A 204 10.44 -12.41 -15.33
N ASP A 205 9.22 -12.04 -15.03
CA ASP A 205 8.23 -12.91 -14.43
C ASP A 205 6.87 -12.79 -15.11
N SER A 206 6.10 -13.87 -15.08
CA SER A 206 4.72 -13.97 -15.56
C SER A 206 4.04 -15.19 -14.96
N LEU A 207 2.76 -15.06 -14.62
CA LEU A 207 1.95 -16.17 -14.13
C LEU A 207 1.01 -16.75 -15.22
N VAL A 208 0.88 -16.07 -16.36
CA VAL A 208 -0.08 -16.42 -17.43
C VAL A 208 0.56 -16.92 -18.71
N PHE A 209 1.85 -16.65 -18.92
CA PHE A 209 2.58 -17.07 -20.12
C PHE A 209 3.64 -18.13 -19.79
N ALA A 210 3.85 -19.04 -20.72
CA ALA A 210 4.79 -20.17 -20.57
C ALA A 210 5.96 -20.12 -21.54
N GLU A 211 5.87 -19.33 -22.63
CA GLU A 211 6.91 -19.21 -23.63
C GLU A 211 7.18 -17.72 -23.90
N PHE A 212 8.44 -17.38 -24.09
CA PHE A 212 8.87 -15.99 -24.15
C PHE A 212 9.87 -15.75 -25.28
N LYS A 213 9.89 -14.50 -25.73
CA LYS A 213 10.87 -13.94 -26.63
C LYS A 213 11.23 -12.54 -26.15
N ILE A 214 12.51 -12.18 -26.19
CA ILE A 214 12.98 -10.84 -25.86
C ILE A 214 13.14 -10.07 -27.15
N GLN A 215 12.77 -8.81 -27.15
CA GLN A 215 13.11 -7.85 -28.19
C GLN A 215 14.07 -6.81 -27.62
N VAL A 216 15.15 -6.55 -28.35
CA VAL A 216 16.13 -5.50 -28.02
C VAL A 216 16.23 -4.55 -29.21
N GLY A 217 16.07 -3.26 -28.94
CA GLY A 217 16.03 -2.24 -30.00
C GLY A 217 16.65 -0.91 -29.56
N VAL A 218 16.76 0.01 -30.50
CA VAL A 218 17.22 1.39 -30.29
C VAL A 218 16.07 2.40 -30.24
N ASP A 219 14.84 1.89 -30.29
CA ASP A 219 13.61 2.66 -30.22
C ASP A 219 12.64 1.96 -29.26
N ASP A 220 12.01 2.72 -28.38
CA ASP A 220 11.07 2.22 -27.36
C ASP A 220 9.71 1.77 -27.93
N LYS A 221 9.41 2.12 -29.18
CA LYS A 221 8.17 1.75 -29.84
C LYS A 221 8.23 0.39 -30.53
N PHE A 222 9.41 -0.05 -30.95
CA PHE A 222 9.63 -1.31 -31.68
C PHE A 222 8.76 -1.44 -32.94
N GLU A 223 8.55 -0.33 -33.67
CA GLU A 223 7.72 -0.29 -34.87
C GLU A 223 8.51 -0.68 -36.14
N ASP A 224 9.78 -0.29 -36.23
CA ASP A 224 10.63 -0.60 -37.39
C ASP A 224 11.48 -1.84 -37.13
N PRO A 225 11.22 -2.97 -37.87
CA PRO A 225 11.97 -4.21 -37.67
C PRO A 225 13.49 -4.11 -37.93
N ARG A 226 13.95 -3.04 -38.55
CA ARG A 226 15.37 -2.79 -38.74
C ARG A 226 16.05 -2.21 -37.52
N LEU A 227 15.29 -1.73 -36.55
CA LEU A 227 15.76 -1.06 -35.35
C LEU A 227 15.70 -1.92 -34.09
N TYR A 228 15.34 -3.19 -34.22
CA TYR A 228 15.37 -4.16 -33.13
C TYR A 228 15.67 -5.57 -33.63
N PHE A 229 15.98 -6.46 -32.72
CA PHE A 229 16.15 -7.89 -32.97
C PHE A 229 15.52 -8.71 -31.86
N ASP A 230 15.20 -9.96 -32.20
CA ASP A 230 14.63 -10.94 -31.27
C ASP A 230 15.73 -11.82 -30.65
N LEU A 231 15.54 -12.19 -29.40
CA LEU A 231 16.31 -13.21 -28.70
C LEU A 231 15.35 -14.26 -28.10
N PRO A 232 15.55 -15.56 -28.36
CA PRO A 232 16.45 -16.11 -29.36
C PRO A 232 16.04 -15.72 -30.78
N GLN A 233 16.99 -15.72 -31.68
CA GLN A 233 16.73 -15.39 -33.10
C GLN A 233 15.80 -16.41 -33.79
N GLY A 234 15.08 -15.94 -34.79
CA GLY A 234 14.16 -16.75 -35.59
C GLY A 234 12.87 -17.08 -34.85
N ASP A 235 12.29 -18.24 -35.16
CA ASP A 235 10.97 -18.65 -34.63
C ASP A 235 11.05 -19.39 -33.28
N ARG A 236 12.18 -19.37 -32.62
CA ARG A 236 12.37 -20.04 -31.32
C ARG A 236 11.76 -19.20 -30.19
N TRP A 237 11.26 -19.92 -29.21
CA TRP A 237 10.74 -19.39 -27.94
C TRP A 237 11.45 -20.10 -26.79
N ILE A 238 11.54 -19.45 -25.66
CA ILE A 238 12.14 -19.97 -24.42
C ILE A 238 11.06 -20.16 -23.36
N ALA A 239 11.15 -21.25 -22.62
CA ALA A 239 10.24 -21.56 -21.52
C ALA A 239 10.73 -20.97 -20.19
N ASP A 240 12.04 -20.72 -20.09
CA ASP A 240 12.62 -20.12 -18.90
C ASP A 240 12.23 -18.63 -18.78
N LYS A 241 12.26 -18.11 -17.58
CA LYS A 241 12.01 -16.70 -17.30
C LYS A 241 13.29 -15.89 -17.19
N GLU A 242 14.35 -16.42 -17.76
CA GLU A 242 15.64 -15.75 -17.85
C GLU A 242 16.35 -16.13 -19.16
N LEU A 243 17.19 -15.24 -19.62
CA LEU A 243 18.05 -15.47 -20.78
C LEU A 243 19.41 -14.83 -20.52
N VAL A 244 20.44 -15.67 -20.69
CA VAL A 244 21.84 -15.22 -20.82
C VAL A 244 22.22 -15.40 -22.29
N PRO A 245 22.29 -14.33 -23.09
CA PRO A 245 22.75 -14.41 -24.47
C PRO A 245 24.17 -14.96 -24.54
N LEU A 246 24.51 -15.67 -25.64
CA LEU A 246 25.86 -16.15 -25.84
C LEU A 246 26.87 -15.00 -25.78
N THR A 247 28.06 -15.27 -25.26
CA THR A 247 29.14 -14.29 -25.14
C THR A 247 29.43 -13.66 -26.52
N GLY A 248 29.35 -12.32 -26.58
CA GLY A 248 29.54 -11.58 -27.82
C GLY A 248 28.33 -11.48 -28.75
N GLU A 249 27.28 -12.31 -28.58
CA GLU A 249 26.07 -12.26 -29.42
C GLU A 249 25.32 -10.92 -29.23
N LEU A 250 24.93 -10.63 -28.00
CA LEU A 250 24.19 -9.40 -27.72
C LEU A 250 25.01 -8.12 -27.97
N PRO A 251 26.28 -7.99 -27.49
CA PRO A 251 27.09 -6.82 -27.78
C PRO A 251 27.26 -6.59 -29.27
N GLY A 252 27.54 -7.64 -30.04
CA GLY A 252 27.75 -7.51 -31.50
C GLY A 252 26.49 -7.01 -32.21
N MET A 253 25.32 -7.57 -31.93
CA MET A 253 24.05 -7.14 -32.52
C MET A 253 23.65 -5.73 -32.06
N ALA A 254 23.79 -5.45 -30.78
CA ALA A 254 23.48 -4.16 -30.22
C ALA A 254 24.37 -3.05 -30.75
N MET A 255 25.68 -3.28 -30.86
CA MET A 255 26.63 -2.32 -31.45
C MET A 255 26.31 -2.05 -32.92
N GLY A 256 25.95 -3.08 -33.69
CA GLY A 256 25.49 -2.92 -35.07
C GLY A 256 24.29 -1.99 -35.19
N LEU A 257 23.27 -2.19 -34.34
CA LEU A 257 22.09 -1.32 -34.28
C LEU A 257 22.47 0.12 -33.87
N MET A 258 23.28 0.26 -32.81
CA MET A 258 23.70 1.56 -32.28
C MET A 258 24.48 2.37 -33.31
N GLN A 259 25.39 1.73 -34.03
CA GLN A 259 26.17 2.37 -35.12
C GLN A 259 25.26 2.81 -36.27
N THR A 260 24.35 1.94 -36.70
CA THR A 260 23.42 2.24 -37.81
C THR A 260 22.45 3.36 -37.46
N SER A 261 21.97 3.40 -36.21
CA SER A 261 20.97 4.37 -35.75
C SER A 261 21.57 5.65 -35.14
N GLN A 262 22.87 5.67 -34.88
CA GLN A 262 23.56 6.74 -34.14
C GLN A 262 23.01 6.98 -32.72
N LYS A 263 22.46 5.94 -32.12
CA LYS A 263 21.92 5.95 -30.76
C LYS A 263 22.82 5.15 -29.83
N ASN A 264 22.91 5.56 -28.58
CA ASN A 264 23.72 4.91 -27.53
C ASN A 264 22.90 4.27 -26.42
N LYS A 265 21.58 4.35 -26.51
CA LYS A 265 20.63 3.76 -25.57
C LYS A 265 19.87 2.64 -26.24
N LEU A 266 19.74 1.52 -25.56
CA LEU A 266 18.98 0.35 -25.96
C LEU A 266 17.74 0.21 -25.11
N PHE A 267 16.72 -0.36 -25.70
CA PHE A 267 15.45 -0.67 -25.07
C PHE A 267 15.20 -2.17 -25.19
N TRP A 268 14.50 -2.74 -24.23
CA TRP A 268 14.12 -4.13 -24.28
C TRP A 268 12.73 -4.35 -23.74
N ARG A 269 12.10 -5.38 -24.25
CA ARG A 269 10.78 -5.88 -23.80
C ARG A 269 10.70 -7.37 -24.00
N VAL A 270 9.71 -7.98 -23.35
CA VAL A 270 9.40 -9.40 -23.46
C VAL A 270 8.05 -9.59 -24.11
N ILE A 271 7.97 -10.52 -25.04
CA ILE A 271 6.73 -11.03 -25.60
C ILE A 271 6.49 -12.38 -24.95
N GLY A 272 5.35 -12.54 -24.28
CA GLY A 272 4.88 -13.83 -23.74
C GLY A 272 3.86 -14.48 -24.65
N ARG A 273 3.87 -15.83 -24.71
CA ARG A 273 2.90 -16.62 -25.42
C ARG A 273 2.35 -17.71 -24.51
N ASN A 274 1.04 -17.89 -24.46
CA ASN A 274 0.42 -19.01 -23.77
C ASN A 274 0.17 -20.20 -24.69
N ILE A 275 -0.28 -21.34 -24.14
CA ILE A 275 -0.55 -22.56 -24.88
C ILE A 275 -1.64 -22.43 -25.94
N SER A 276 -2.53 -21.44 -25.83
CA SER A 276 -3.55 -21.15 -26.84
C SER A 276 -3.06 -20.21 -27.94
N GLY A 277 -1.79 -19.78 -27.90
CA GLY A 277 -1.18 -18.90 -28.89
C GLY A 277 -1.48 -17.41 -28.66
N GLN A 278 -2.20 -17.05 -27.59
CA GLN A 278 -2.38 -15.65 -27.24
C GLN A 278 -1.05 -15.04 -26.78
N GLN A 279 -0.81 -13.82 -27.17
CA GLN A 279 0.43 -13.10 -26.86
C GLN A 279 0.13 -11.82 -26.07
N ALA A 280 1.07 -11.45 -25.21
CA ALA A 280 1.14 -10.15 -24.57
C ALA A 280 2.57 -9.61 -24.62
N ILE A 281 2.68 -8.32 -24.49
CA ILE A 281 3.95 -7.60 -24.54
C ILE A 281 4.10 -6.92 -23.18
N SER A 282 5.32 -7.01 -22.62
CA SER A 282 5.67 -6.31 -21.38
C SER A 282 5.76 -4.80 -21.61
N ASP A 283 5.99 -4.09 -20.54
CA ASP A 283 6.56 -2.76 -20.59
C ASP A 283 7.92 -2.75 -21.28
N VAL A 284 8.45 -1.57 -21.49
CA VAL A 284 9.76 -1.34 -22.07
C VAL A 284 10.69 -0.79 -20.99
N GLN A 285 11.86 -1.39 -20.86
CA GLN A 285 12.95 -0.85 -20.04
C GLN A 285 14.14 -0.54 -20.93
N SER A 286 15.08 0.22 -20.40
CA SER A 286 16.25 0.66 -21.16
C SER A 286 17.56 0.25 -20.48
N PHE A 287 18.60 0.11 -21.29
CA PHE A 287 19.95 -0.08 -20.81
C PHE A 287 20.97 0.56 -21.77
N THR A 288 22.21 0.66 -21.34
CA THR A 288 23.34 1.10 -22.18
C THR A 288 24.47 0.08 -22.08
N ILE A 289 25.30 0.02 -23.10
CA ILE A 289 26.53 -0.76 -23.10
C ILE A 289 27.68 0.22 -23.07
N LYS A 290 28.52 0.12 -22.04
CA LYS A 290 29.72 0.92 -21.92
C LYS A 290 30.86 0.18 -22.62
N PRO A 291 31.51 0.80 -23.62
CA PRO A 291 32.69 0.20 -24.24
C PRO A 291 33.80 0.04 -23.18
N THR A 292 34.51 -1.05 -23.28
CA THR A 292 35.71 -1.23 -22.46
C THR A 292 36.69 -0.17 -22.88
N SER A 293 37.05 0.75 -21.99
CA SER A 293 38.17 1.64 -22.24
C SER A 293 39.40 0.79 -22.37
N ASP A 294 40.00 0.73 -23.56
CA ASP A 294 41.31 0.13 -23.73
C ASP A 294 42.21 0.71 -22.65
N ALA A 295 42.69 -0.17 -21.78
CA ALA A 295 43.71 0.18 -20.80
C ALA A 295 44.97 0.54 -21.60
N SER A 296 45.18 1.83 -21.76
CA SER A 296 46.40 2.40 -22.35
C SER A 296 47.59 2.25 -21.39
#